data_9d8c59bf3598906c45f70b171d62d83a
#
_entry.id   9d8c59bf3598906c45f70b171d62d83a
#
_cell.length_a   1.000
_cell.length_b   1.000
_cell.length_c   1.000
_cell.angle_alpha   90.00
_cell.angle_beta   90.00
_cell.angle_gamma   90.00
#
_symmetry.space_group_name_H-M   'P 1'
#
loop_
_entity.id
_entity.type
_entity.pdbx_description
1 polymer ?
#
loop_
_entity_poly.entity_id
_entity_poly.type
_entity_poly.pdbx_seq_one_letter_code
_entity_poly.pdbx_strand_id
1 'polypeptide(L)' 'MNWNIAVMLVFAGTAEPTIQYWQHQVFKSKEDCHEYIYQSKVLLVDSILKDFRNIDGKELNGFEFFCQAKTIKLDEV' A
#
# COMPACT_ATOMS: atom_id res chain seq x y z
N MET A 1 1.37 12.68 -14.19
CA MET A 1 1.87 11.65 -13.27
C MET A 1 0.81 11.28 -12.28
N ASN A 2 0.62 10.01 -12.05
CA ASN A 2 -0.40 9.56 -11.12
C ASN A 2 0.22 8.99 -9.87
N TRP A 3 -0.54 8.99 -8.80
CA TRP A 3 -0.06 8.48 -7.52
C TRP A 3 -0.97 7.38 -7.02
N ASN A 4 -0.39 6.34 -6.45
CA ASN A 4 -1.15 5.24 -5.89
C ASN A 4 -0.81 5.06 -4.43
N ILE A 5 -1.74 4.50 -3.69
CA ILE A 5 -1.48 4.15 -2.32
C ILE A 5 -0.76 2.81 -2.32
N ALA A 6 0.27 2.71 -1.55
CA ALA A 6 1.00 1.47 -1.38
C ALA A 6 1.14 1.20 0.12
N VAL A 7 1.32 -0.05 0.49
CA VAL A 7 1.54 -0.40 1.87
C VAL A 7 2.71 -1.35 1.94
N MET A 8 3.61 -1.11 2.88
CA MET A 8 4.73 -1.99 3.12
C MET A 8 4.32 -2.89 4.27
N LEU A 9 4.35 -4.19 4.05
CA LEU A 9 3.95 -5.16 5.05
C LEU A 9 5.17 -5.92 5.55
N VAL A 10 5.29 -6.01 6.86
CA VAL A 10 6.42 -6.73 7.47
C VAL A 10 5.85 -7.94 8.20
N PHE A 11 6.26 -9.11 7.79
CA PHE A 11 5.78 -10.34 8.39
C PHE A 11 6.85 -10.97 9.27
N ALA A 12 6.41 -11.68 10.30
CA ALA A 12 7.32 -12.34 11.20
C ALA A 12 8.11 -13.41 10.43
N GLY A 13 9.39 -13.45 10.67
CA GLY A 13 10.21 -14.46 10.03
C GLY A 13 10.67 -14.14 8.62
N THR A 14 10.35 -12.96 8.10
CA THR A 14 10.80 -12.59 6.77
C THR A 14 11.85 -11.50 6.88
N ALA A 15 12.81 -11.54 5.99
CA ALA A 15 13.87 -10.56 6.01
C ALA A 15 13.51 -9.30 5.24
N GLU A 16 12.61 -9.41 4.27
CA GLU A 16 12.25 -8.28 3.44
C GLU A 16 10.78 -7.99 3.50
N PRO A 17 10.39 -6.73 3.46
CA PRO A 17 8.97 -6.38 3.49
C PRO A 17 8.33 -6.66 2.15
N THR A 18 7.02 -6.81 2.17
CA THR A 18 6.23 -7.02 0.96
C THR A 18 5.49 -5.72 0.67
N ILE A 19 5.49 -5.30 -0.58
CA ILE A 19 4.80 -4.08 -0.97
C ILE A 19 3.54 -4.45 -1.72
N GLN A 20 2.42 -3.90 -1.29
CA GLN A 20 1.15 -4.10 -1.97
C GLN A 20 0.62 -2.76 -2.45
N TYR A 21 -0.03 -2.73 -3.61
CA TYR A 21 -0.52 -1.50 -4.19
C TYR A 21 -2.03 -1.53 -4.35
N TRP A 22 -2.66 -0.38 -4.11
CA TRP A 22 -4.08 -0.23 -4.38
C TRP A 22 -4.19 0.32 -5.79
N GLN A 23 -4.44 -0.54 -6.75
CA GLN A 23 -4.45 -0.12 -8.13
C GLN A 23 -5.79 0.46 -8.56
N HIS A 24 -6.82 0.31 -7.75
CA HIS A 24 -8.12 0.81 -8.11
C HIS A 24 -8.27 2.31 -7.90
N GLN A 25 -7.40 2.90 -7.11
CA GLN A 25 -7.49 4.31 -6.84
C GLN A 25 -6.24 5.02 -7.29
N VAL A 26 -6.41 6.06 -8.07
CA VAL A 26 -5.31 6.82 -8.61
C VAL A 26 -5.55 8.28 -8.28
N PHE A 27 -4.52 8.95 -7.80
CA PHE A 27 -4.62 10.34 -7.39
C PHE A 27 -3.76 11.21 -8.31
N LYS A 28 -4.19 12.44 -8.54
CA LYS A 28 -3.47 13.31 -9.43
C LYS A 28 -2.27 13.95 -8.75
N SER A 29 -2.27 14.04 -7.46
CA SER A 29 -1.15 14.65 -6.75
C SER A 29 -0.81 13.83 -5.52
N LYS A 30 0.40 14.06 -5.02
CA LYS A 30 0.85 13.38 -3.83
C LYS A 30 0.03 13.82 -2.64
N GLU A 31 -0.34 15.10 -2.61
CA GLU A 31 -1.13 15.63 -1.50
C GLU A 31 -2.51 14.97 -1.44
N ASP A 32 -3.13 14.75 -2.59
CA ASP A 32 -4.44 14.12 -2.60
C ASP A 32 -4.32 12.69 -2.08
N CYS A 33 -3.27 11.99 -2.46
CA CYS A 33 -3.04 10.64 -2.01
C CYS A 33 -2.84 10.60 -0.50
N HIS A 34 -2.01 11.49 0.03
CA HIS A 34 -1.76 11.52 1.47
C HIS A 34 -3.01 11.90 2.24
N GLU A 35 -3.81 12.81 1.70
CA GLU A 35 -5.02 13.21 2.38
C GLU A 35 -6.01 12.06 2.44
N TYR A 36 -6.09 11.28 1.37
CA TYR A 36 -6.99 10.13 1.36
C TYR A 36 -6.53 9.12 2.41
N ILE A 37 -5.23 8.86 2.50
CA ILE A 37 -4.72 7.94 3.49
C ILE A 37 -5.07 8.43 4.89
N TYR A 38 -4.89 9.72 5.13
CA TYR A 38 -5.17 10.28 6.45
C TYR A 38 -6.64 10.15 6.80
N GLN A 39 -7.53 10.47 5.88
CA GLN A 39 -8.94 10.42 6.16
C GLN A 39 -9.51 9.03 6.22
N SER A 40 -8.92 8.09 5.48
CA SER A 40 -9.44 6.75 5.41
C SER A 40 -8.56 5.75 6.16
N LYS A 41 -7.69 6.24 7.03
CA LYS A 41 -6.73 5.37 7.68
C LYS A 41 -7.37 4.19 8.40
N VAL A 42 -8.46 4.42 9.10
CA VAL A 42 -9.11 3.36 9.84
C VAL A 42 -9.59 2.26 8.89
N LEU A 43 -10.18 2.65 7.76
CA LEU A 43 -10.67 1.68 6.81
C LEU A 43 -9.51 0.94 6.14
N LEU A 44 -8.43 1.65 5.86
CA LEU A 44 -7.28 1.02 5.22
C LEU A 44 -6.62 0.03 6.18
N VAL A 45 -6.49 0.39 7.43
CA VAL A 45 -5.90 -0.49 8.42
C VAL A 45 -6.77 -1.73 8.60
N ASP A 46 -8.08 -1.55 8.65
CA ASP A 46 -8.98 -2.67 8.81
C ASP A 46 -8.87 -3.62 7.62
N SER A 47 -8.74 -3.09 6.43
CA SER A 47 -8.61 -3.90 5.23
C SER A 47 -7.32 -4.71 5.28
N ILE A 48 -6.22 -4.08 5.72
CA ILE A 48 -4.95 -4.79 5.81
C ILE A 48 -5.04 -5.91 6.84
N LEU A 49 -5.63 -5.63 7.99
CA LEU A 49 -5.72 -6.64 9.02
C LEU A 49 -6.61 -7.80 8.60
N LYS A 50 -7.63 -7.51 7.80
CA LYS A 50 -8.48 -8.57 7.33
C LYS A 50 -7.81 -9.43 6.28
N ASP A 51 -7.12 -8.80 5.34
CA ASP A 51 -6.57 -9.52 4.20
C ASP A 51 -5.17 -10.07 4.41
N PHE A 52 -4.37 -9.42 5.24
CA PHE A 52 -2.97 -9.81 5.36
C PHE A 52 -2.52 -10.16 6.76
N ARG A 53 -3.43 -10.33 7.67
CA ARG A 53 -3.04 -10.58 9.06
C ARG A 53 -2.21 -11.85 9.19
N ASN A 54 -2.55 -12.86 8.42
CA ASN A 54 -1.83 -14.10 8.51
C ASN A 54 -1.78 -14.72 7.12
N ILE A 55 -0.63 -14.65 6.46
CA ILE A 55 -0.47 -15.20 5.13
C ILE A 55 0.61 -16.26 5.16
N ASP A 56 0.27 -17.45 4.66
CA ASP A 56 1.20 -18.57 4.59
C ASP A 56 1.76 -18.89 5.98
N GLY A 57 0.96 -18.76 6.99
CA GLY A 57 1.38 -19.08 8.35
C GLY A 57 2.26 -18.02 8.98
N LYS A 58 2.48 -16.90 8.30
CA LYS A 58 3.31 -15.83 8.83
C LYS A 58 2.45 -14.71 9.34
N GLU A 59 2.73 -14.26 10.53
CA GLU A 59 1.93 -13.22 11.15
C GLU A 59 2.43 -11.84 10.79
N LEU A 60 1.52 -10.91 10.56
CA LEU A 60 1.88 -9.56 10.20
C LEU A 60 2.41 -8.84 11.42
N ASN A 61 3.65 -8.37 11.35
CA ASN A 61 4.26 -7.64 12.45
C ASN A 61 4.04 -6.14 12.36
N GLY A 62 3.92 -5.60 11.18
CA GLY A 62 3.75 -4.17 11.04
C GLY A 62 3.47 -3.79 9.61
N PHE A 63 3.05 -2.56 9.41
CA PHE A 63 2.79 -2.08 8.06
C PHE A 63 2.82 -0.57 8.06
N GLU A 64 3.04 0.00 6.88
CA GLU A 64 3.07 1.45 6.74
C GLU A 64 2.52 1.81 5.38
N PHE A 65 1.64 2.80 5.32
CA PHE A 65 1.07 3.26 4.07
C PHE A 65 1.90 4.41 3.53
N PHE A 66 2.01 4.47 2.23
CA PHE A 66 2.71 5.58 1.61
C PHE A 66 2.16 5.79 0.20
N CYS A 67 2.51 6.91 -0.40
CA CYS A 67 2.05 7.24 -1.74
C CYS A 67 3.22 7.08 -2.69
N GLN A 68 3.00 6.41 -3.78
CA GLN A 68 4.04 6.17 -4.75
C GLN A 68 3.63 6.69 -6.11
N ALA A 69 4.51 7.38 -6.78
CA ALA A 69 4.22 7.89 -8.11
C ALA A 69 4.18 6.72 -9.07
N LYS A 70 3.17 6.69 -9.90
CA LYS A 70 3.04 5.65 -10.89
C LYS A 70 3.37 6.25 -12.23
N THR A 71 4.45 5.82 -12.83
CA THR A 71 4.84 6.31 -14.14
C THR A 71 4.34 5.35 -15.18
N ILE A 72 3.68 5.87 -16.16
CA ILE A 72 3.20 5.04 -17.22
C ILE A 72 4.34 4.78 -18.16
N LYS A 73 4.75 3.55 -18.28
CA LYS A 73 5.87 3.23 -19.10
C LYS A 73 5.45 2.79 -20.43
N LEU A 74 4.96 3.69 -21.18
CA LEU A 74 4.55 3.34 -22.52
C LEU A 74 5.68 2.90 -23.35
N ASP A 75 6.81 3.37 -23.06
CA ASP A 75 7.93 3.05 -23.89
C ASP A 75 8.43 1.69 -23.58
N GLU A 76 7.95 1.08 -22.62
CA GLU A 76 8.40 -0.15 -22.35
C GLU A 76 8.08 -1.09 -23.28
N VAL A 77 7.38 -0.73 -24.11
CA VAL A 77 7.05 -1.55 -25.12
C VAL A 77 8.00 -2.26 -25.71
#